data_a34f530e1171fefc8e8cb839cd49ed41
#
_entry.id   a34f530e1171fefc8e8cb839cd49ed41
#
_cell.length_a   1.000
_cell.length_b   1.000
_cell.length_c   1.000
_cell.angle_alpha   90.00
_cell.angle_beta   90.00
_cell.angle_gamma   90.00
#
_symmetry.space_group_name_H-M   'P 1'
#
loop_
_entity.id
_entity.type
_entity.pdbx_description
1 polymer ?
#
loop_
_entity_poly.entity_id
_entity_poly.type
_entity_poly.pdbx_seq_one_letter_code
_entity_poly.pdbx_strand_id
1 'polypeptide(L)'
;MISLDDCIAMSGLDAKEIEAIAEHEHIPEISAAALADYLLHQSGGAERIREMILDDIRIAVENGRTDHAAELSMALSHFMEHHPEAQLAHEHAPTEPRGLTQAMNKAY
;
A
#
# COMPACT_ATOMS: atom_id res chain seq x y z
N MET A 1 -21.04 -19.13 -5.64
CA MET A 1 -20.94 -17.71 -5.24
C MET A 1 -19.59 -17.48 -4.57
N ILE A 2 -18.97 -16.37 -4.89
CA ILE A 2 -17.66 -16.02 -4.31
C ILE A 2 -17.90 -15.26 -3.01
N SER A 3 -17.31 -15.75 -1.92
CA SER A 3 -17.40 -15.09 -0.62
C SER A 3 -16.31 -14.02 -0.48
N LEU A 4 -16.41 -13.20 0.58
CA LEU A 4 -15.36 -12.24 0.90
C LEU A 4 -14.04 -12.96 1.14
N ASP A 5 -14.06 -14.08 1.86
CA ASP A 5 -12.82 -14.84 2.11
C ASP A 5 -12.20 -15.31 0.81
N ASP A 6 -13.02 -15.73 -0.16
CA ASP A 6 -12.51 -16.13 -1.47
C ASP A 6 -11.87 -14.95 -2.19
N CYS A 7 -12.49 -13.78 -2.12
CA CYS A 7 -11.94 -12.58 -2.75
C CYS A 7 -10.60 -12.20 -2.13
N ILE A 8 -10.49 -12.27 -0.81
CA ILE A 8 -9.25 -11.98 -0.12
C ILE A 8 -8.17 -12.97 -0.54
N ALA A 9 -8.49 -14.26 -0.57
CA ALA A 9 -7.54 -15.29 -0.97
C ALA A 9 -7.02 -15.07 -2.39
N MET A 10 -7.89 -14.61 -3.29
CA MET A 10 -7.53 -14.40 -4.69
C MET A 10 -6.78 -13.10 -4.91
N SER A 11 -6.83 -12.16 -3.96
CA SER A 11 -6.22 -10.84 -4.13
C SER A 11 -4.71 -10.85 -3.98
N GLY A 12 -4.14 -11.86 -3.34
CA GLY A 12 -2.71 -11.89 -3.04
C GLY A 12 -2.35 -11.17 -1.75
N LEU A 13 -3.34 -10.70 -1.01
CA LEU A 13 -3.15 -10.00 0.27
C LEU A 13 -3.93 -10.74 1.35
N ASP A 14 -3.60 -10.46 2.61
CA ASP A 14 -4.35 -11.04 3.72
C ASP A 14 -5.46 -10.09 4.17
N ALA A 15 -6.27 -10.55 5.15
CA ALA A 15 -7.44 -9.80 5.60
C ALA A 15 -7.05 -8.43 6.16
N LYS A 16 -5.95 -8.37 6.91
CA LYS A 16 -5.53 -7.09 7.52
C LYS A 16 -5.08 -6.08 6.48
N GLU A 17 -4.41 -6.55 5.44
CA GLU A 17 -3.99 -5.68 4.35
C GLU A 17 -5.20 -5.16 3.58
N ILE A 18 -6.18 -6.03 3.35
CA ILE A 18 -7.42 -5.62 2.68
C ILE A 18 -8.19 -4.61 3.53
N GLU A 19 -8.24 -4.84 4.86
CA GLU A 19 -8.89 -3.87 5.76
C GLU A 19 -8.23 -2.50 5.68
N ALA A 20 -6.90 -2.46 5.58
CA ALA A 20 -6.18 -1.21 5.48
C ALA A 20 -6.54 -0.46 4.19
N ILE A 21 -6.65 -1.18 3.08
CA ILE A 21 -7.04 -0.56 1.81
C ILE A 21 -8.48 -0.07 1.88
N ALA A 22 -9.37 -0.88 2.47
CA ALA A 22 -10.78 -0.52 2.62
C ALA A 22 -10.91 0.77 3.43
N GLU A 23 -10.13 0.89 4.50
CA GLU A 23 -10.15 2.09 5.33
C GLU A 23 -9.65 3.31 4.55
N HIS A 24 -8.55 3.17 3.84
CA HIS A 24 -7.95 4.28 3.10
C HIS A 24 -8.92 4.80 2.02
N GLU A 25 -9.55 3.88 1.30
CA GLU A 25 -10.40 4.26 0.17
C GLU A 25 -11.85 4.48 0.58
N HIS A 26 -12.23 4.16 1.82
CA HIS A 26 -13.61 4.26 2.32
C HIS A 26 -14.56 3.40 1.50
N ILE A 27 -14.17 2.16 1.25
CA ILE A 27 -14.95 1.20 0.47
C ILE A 27 -15.09 -0.10 1.24
N PRO A 28 -16.10 -0.93 0.90
CA PRO A 28 -16.24 -2.24 1.52
C PRO A 28 -15.05 -3.14 1.25
N GLU A 29 -14.83 -4.11 2.12
CA GLU A 29 -13.68 -5.01 2.01
C GLU A 29 -13.67 -5.79 0.71
N ILE A 30 -14.83 -6.19 0.21
CA ILE A 30 -14.89 -6.94 -1.04
C ILE A 30 -14.41 -6.08 -2.21
N SER A 31 -14.75 -4.79 -2.19
CA SER A 31 -14.26 -3.84 -3.20
C SER A 31 -12.77 -3.60 -3.04
N ALA A 32 -12.30 -3.54 -1.79
CA ALA A 32 -10.88 -3.37 -1.53
C ALA A 32 -10.07 -4.56 -2.02
N ALA A 33 -10.59 -5.78 -1.87
CA ALA A 33 -9.93 -6.97 -2.38
C ALA A 33 -9.81 -6.92 -3.91
N ALA A 34 -10.87 -6.47 -4.59
CA ALA A 34 -10.85 -6.34 -6.03
C ALA A 34 -9.85 -5.26 -6.47
N LEU A 35 -9.82 -4.14 -5.75
CA LEU A 35 -8.86 -3.07 -6.04
C LEU A 35 -7.43 -3.55 -5.85
N ALA A 36 -7.17 -4.30 -4.77
CA ALA A 36 -5.83 -4.81 -4.50
C ALA A 36 -5.38 -5.74 -5.64
N ASP A 37 -6.27 -6.64 -6.06
CA ASP A 37 -5.96 -7.55 -7.16
C ASP A 37 -5.61 -6.76 -8.43
N TYR A 38 -6.43 -5.75 -8.74
CA TYR A 38 -6.18 -4.89 -9.89
C TYR A 38 -4.81 -4.21 -9.79
N LEU A 39 -4.54 -3.59 -8.65
CA LEU A 39 -3.29 -2.83 -8.46
C LEU A 39 -2.07 -3.73 -8.55
N LEU A 40 -2.13 -4.94 -7.98
CA LEU A 40 -0.97 -5.83 -8.01
C LEU A 40 -0.63 -6.31 -9.42
N HIS A 41 -1.56 -6.18 -10.37
CA HIS A 41 -1.30 -6.49 -11.77
C HIS A 41 -0.86 -5.27 -12.57
N GLN A 42 -0.75 -4.10 -11.93
CA GLN A 42 -0.34 -2.87 -12.58
C GLN A 42 1.09 -2.52 -12.20
N SER A 43 1.81 -1.90 -13.12
CA SER A 43 3.14 -1.36 -12.82
C SER A 43 3.01 -0.33 -11.70
N GLY A 44 3.79 -0.49 -10.64
CA GLY A 44 3.75 0.44 -9.52
C GLY A 44 2.57 0.22 -8.57
N GLY A 45 1.78 -0.83 -8.78
CA GLY A 45 0.60 -1.07 -7.94
C GLY A 45 0.94 -1.43 -6.52
N ALA A 46 1.98 -2.25 -6.33
CA ALA A 46 2.42 -2.62 -4.98
C ALA A 46 2.92 -1.38 -4.23
N GLU A 47 3.64 -0.52 -4.91
CA GLU A 47 4.10 0.74 -4.31
C GLU A 47 2.92 1.62 -3.91
N ARG A 48 1.88 1.65 -4.73
CA ARG A 48 0.67 2.40 -4.42
C ARG A 48 0.00 1.90 -3.16
N ILE A 49 -0.09 0.57 -3.00
CA ILE A 49 -0.67 -0.03 -1.79
C ILE A 49 0.16 0.35 -0.57
N ARG A 50 1.47 0.28 -0.68
CA ARG A 50 2.37 0.67 0.39
C ARG A 50 2.07 2.11 0.83
N GLU A 51 1.92 3.01 -0.12
CA GLU A 51 1.66 4.42 0.19
C GLU A 51 0.32 4.63 0.86
N MET A 52 -0.70 3.87 0.47
CA MET A 52 -2.01 3.95 1.13
C MET A 52 -1.89 3.61 2.61
N ILE A 53 -1.16 2.53 2.92
CA ILE A 53 -1.01 2.11 4.31
C ILE A 53 -0.20 3.14 5.09
N LEU A 54 0.87 3.69 4.48
CA LEU A 54 1.68 4.73 5.12
C LEU A 54 0.87 5.98 5.42
N ASP A 55 -0.02 6.39 4.50
CA ASP A 55 -0.89 7.54 4.73
C ASP A 55 -1.76 7.32 5.95
N ASP A 56 -2.34 6.14 6.07
CA ASP A 56 -3.23 5.85 7.19
C ASP A 56 -2.47 5.74 8.51
N ILE A 57 -1.22 5.23 8.48
CA ILE A 57 -0.37 5.23 9.67
C ILE A 57 -0.14 6.66 10.13
N ARG A 58 0.18 7.55 9.21
CA ARG A 58 0.45 8.95 9.53
C ARG A 58 -0.80 9.60 10.15
N ILE A 59 -1.95 9.37 9.55
CA ILE A 59 -3.21 9.91 10.05
C ILE A 59 -3.52 9.39 11.45
N ALA A 60 -3.31 8.08 11.67
CA ALA A 60 -3.56 7.49 12.98
C ALA A 60 -2.66 8.09 14.05
N VAL A 61 -1.38 8.28 13.72
CA VAL A 61 -0.43 8.89 14.66
C VAL A 61 -0.84 10.33 14.98
N GLU A 62 -1.22 11.10 13.96
CA GLU A 62 -1.61 12.49 14.15
C GLU A 62 -2.85 12.63 15.02
N ASN A 63 -3.71 11.62 14.99
CA ASN A 63 -4.95 11.64 15.76
C ASN A 63 -4.81 10.92 17.10
N GLY A 64 -3.60 10.52 17.47
CA GLY A 64 -3.35 9.85 18.75
C GLY A 64 -3.84 8.42 18.81
N ARG A 65 -4.16 7.81 17.68
CA ARG A 65 -4.67 6.44 17.61
C ARG A 65 -3.48 5.47 17.49
N THR A 66 -2.70 5.38 18.56
CA THR A 66 -1.44 4.63 18.51
C THR A 66 -1.64 3.13 18.31
N ASP A 67 -2.70 2.57 18.90
CA ASP A 67 -2.99 1.14 18.72
C ASP A 67 -3.30 0.84 17.26
N HIS A 68 -4.07 1.71 16.63
CA HIS A 68 -4.41 1.52 15.21
C HIS A 68 -3.18 1.70 14.32
N ALA A 69 -2.33 2.68 14.66
CA ALA A 69 -1.09 2.88 13.93
C ALA A 69 -0.20 1.63 14.00
N ALA A 70 -0.16 0.98 15.17
CA ALA A 70 0.61 -0.24 15.34
C ALA A 70 0.06 -1.38 14.48
N GLU A 71 -1.27 -1.52 14.44
CA GLU A 71 -1.91 -2.54 13.60
C GLU A 71 -1.58 -2.33 12.13
N LEU A 72 -1.67 -1.08 11.67
CA LEU A 72 -1.35 -0.75 10.28
C LEU A 72 0.12 -0.99 9.98
N SER A 73 1.00 -0.70 10.94
CA SER A 73 2.43 -0.94 10.75
C SER A 73 2.73 -2.43 10.61
N MET A 74 2.02 -3.29 11.34
CA MET A 74 2.19 -4.73 11.19
C MET A 74 1.68 -5.20 9.84
N ALA A 75 0.55 -4.66 9.39
CA ALA A 75 0.04 -5.00 8.07
C ALA A 75 1.04 -4.58 6.99
N LEU A 76 1.64 -3.40 7.15
CA LEU A 76 2.64 -2.92 6.19
C LEU A 76 3.86 -3.82 6.15
N SER A 77 4.37 -4.24 7.33
CA SER A 77 5.52 -5.13 7.40
C SER A 77 5.23 -6.45 6.67
N HIS A 78 4.06 -7.01 6.93
CA HIS A 78 3.65 -8.26 6.29
C HIS A 78 3.56 -8.08 4.78
N PHE A 79 2.97 -6.97 4.35
CA PHE A 79 2.85 -6.66 2.93
C PHE A 79 4.24 -6.56 2.27
N MET A 80 5.17 -5.85 2.91
CA MET A 80 6.50 -5.66 2.35
C MET A 80 7.29 -6.96 2.26
N GLU A 81 7.06 -7.90 3.19
CA GLU A 81 7.70 -9.21 3.14
C GLU A 81 7.28 -9.99 1.90
N HIS A 82 6.01 -9.87 1.53
CA HIS A 82 5.44 -10.64 0.42
C HIS A 82 5.50 -9.90 -0.91
N HIS A 83 5.78 -8.59 -0.87
CA HIS A 83 5.82 -7.75 -2.06
C HIS A 83 7.03 -6.83 -2.02
N PRO A 84 8.25 -7.42 -2.08
CA PRO A 84 9.47 -6.61 -2.03
C PRO A 84 9.60 -5.66 -3.21
N GLU A 85 8.88 -5.90 -4.29
CA GLU A 85 8.87 -4.99 -5.44
C GLU A 85 8.39 -3.59 -5.06
N ALA A 86 7.55 -3.46 -4.03
CA ALA A 86 7.08 -2.16 -3.58
C ALA A 86 8.25 -1.31 -3.05
N GLN A 87 9.15 -1.94 -2.30
CA GLN A 87 10.32 -1.26 -1.76
C GLN A 87 11.32 -0.93 -2.85
N LEU A 88 11.59 -1.88 -3.74
CA LEU A 88 12.55 -1.67 -4.82
C LEU A 88 12.10 -0.54 -5.74
N ALA A 89 10.82 -0.51 -6.09
CA ALA A 89 10.28 0.54 -6.95
C ALA A 89 10.46 1.90 -6.27
N HIS A 90 10.22 1.97 -4.96
CA HIS A 90 10.37 3.21 -4.22
C HIS A 90 11.83 3.67 -4.19
N GLU A 91 12.76 2.76 -4.02
CA GLU A 91 14.18 3.09 -3.97
C GLU A 91 14.70 3.61 -5.30
N HIS A 92 14.10 3.18 -6.40
CA HIS A 92 14.51 3.58 -7.73
C HIS A 92 13.77 4.81 -8.24
N ALA A 93 12.81 5.25 -7.49
CA ALA A 93 12.16 6.52 -7.82
C ALA A 93 13.15 7.65 -7.65
N PRO A 94 13.64 8.64 -8.46
CA PRO A 94 14.69 9.57 -8.36
C PRO A 94 14.61 10.86 -8.18
N THR A 95 15.01 10.30 -8.09
CA THR A 95 15.16 11.11 -8.07
C THR A 95 15.08 12.01 -8.68
N GLU A 96 15.03 11.51 -9.08
CA GLU A 96 14.60 12.12 -9.56
C GLU A 96 14.29 12.73 -9.72
N PRO A 97 14.50 12.66 -9.87
CA PRO A 97 14.00 13.15 -9.98
C PRO A 97 13.85 13.77 -9.90
N ARG A 98 13.72 13.79 -9.71
CA ARG A 98 13.38 14.12 -9.61
C ARG A 98 13.88 14.62 -9.86
N GLY A 99 14.73 14.62 -10.23
CA GLY A 99 14.84 14.68 -10.52
C GLY A 99 15.52 15.03 -10.86
N LEU A 100 15.69 15.09 -10.90
CA LEU A 100 15.85 15.17 -11.28
C LEU A 100 16.36 15.58 -11.22
N THR A 101 16.60 15.70 -11.15
CA THR A 101 16.66 15.89 -11.25
C THR A 101 17.24 16.16 -11.20
N GLN A 102 17.44 16.18 -11.02
CA GLN A 102 17.54 16.23 -11.12
C GLN A 102 17.88 16.43 -11.39
N ALA A 103 18.46 16.81 -11.25
CA ALA A 103 18.36 16.84 -11.68
C ALA A 103 18.72 17.18 -11.96
N MET A 104 18.82 17.48 -12.11
CA MET A 104 18.66 17.56 -12.49
C MET A 104 18.94 17.90 -12.30
N ASN A 105 19.34 18.06 -12.20
CA ASN A 105 19.27 18.22 -12.25
C ASN A 105 19.72 18.50 -12.20
N LYS A 106 20.08 18.63 -11.64
CA LYS A 106 20.12 18.72 -11.72
C LYS A 106 20.31 19.05 -11.85
N ALA A 107 21.00 19.46 -11.74
CA ALA A 107 20.62 19.60 -11.96
C ALA A 107 20.78 19.85 -12.05
N TYR A 108 20.96 19.90 -12.20
CA TYR A 108 20.55 19.74 -12.37
C TYR A 108 20.60 19.77 -12.43
#